data_b320ea7970c1526716902fd15ce57f52
#
_entry.id   b320ea7970c1526716902fd15ce57f52
#
_cell.length_a   1.000
_cell.length_b   1.000
_cell.length_c   1.000
_cell.angle_alpha   90.00
_cell.angle_beta   90.00
_cell.angle_gamma   90.00
#
_symmetry.space_group_name_H-M   'P 1'
#
loop_
_entity.id
_entity.type
_entity.pdbx_description
1 polymer ?
#
loop_
_entity_poly.entity_id
_entity_poly.type
_entity_poly.pdbx_seq_one_letter_code
_entity_poly.pdbx_strand_id
1 'polypeptide(L)'
;DPAVRKILKLVKGDPLKISVGTAVLALVVSLDGDGATTYMICVAAMLPLYKRIGMSPRIMAGLIILAGGVMNMTPWGGPTARAASALHVDPSDIFVPMIPAMLAGCATILVIAWCYGLRERARLGQLHVQGDDVDHSEISVSQFPDARRPKLIWFNGALTLALMMTLIAGLLPLPVLFMVAFSIAMIVNYPCLQQQKDRV
;
A
#
# COMPACT_ATOMS: atom_id res chain seq x y z
N ASP A 1 -8.74 3.46 6.68
CA ASP A 1 -7.39 3.98 6.39
C ASP A 1 -7.48 5.44 5.92
N PRO A 2 -6.81 6.42 6.56
CA PRO A 2 -6.91 7.82 6.17
C PRO A 2 -6.38 8.07 4.74
N ALA A 3 -5.40 7.28 4.29
CA ALA A 3 -4.87 7.36 2.94
C ALA A 3 -5.93 6.94 1.90
N VAL A 4 -6.63 5.82 2.15
CA VAL A 4 -7.70 5.31 1.27
C VAL A 4 -8.81 6.35 1.13
N ARG A 5 -9.28 6.96 2.24
CA ARG A 5 -10.33 7.99 2.19
C ARG A 5 -9.89 9.26 1.44
N LYS A 6 -8.61 9.64 1.60
CA LYS A 6 -8.07 10.81 0.93
C LYS A 6 -7.99 10.60 -0.59
N ILE A 7 -7.58 9.40 -1.00
CA ILE A 7 -7.55 8.99 -2.42
C ILE A 7 -8.97 8.94 -2.99
N LEU A 8 -9.92 8.32 -2.29
CA LEU A 8 -11.31 8.25 -2.73
C LEU A 8 -11.96 9.64 -2.90
N LYS A 9 -11.67 10.59 -2.00
CA LYS A 9 -12.16 11.98 -2.11
C LYS A 9 -11.52 12.76 -3.26
N LEU A 10 -10.27 12.47 -3.62
CA LEU A 10 -9.55 13.12 -4.72
C LEU A 10 -10.01 12.66 -6.11
N VAL A 11 -10.59 11.46 -6.18
CA VAL A 11 -10.87 10.77 -7.44
C VAL A 11 -12.12 11.28 -8.18
N LYS A 12 -13.07 11.92 -7.50
CA LYS A 12 -14.28 12.63 -8.02
C LYS A 12 -14.79 12.22 -9.43
N GLY A 13 -14.94 10.91 -9.69
CA GLY A 13 -15.62 10.44 -10.90
C GLY A 13 -14.85 10.57 -12.24
N ASP A 14 -13.61 11.06 -12.25
CA ASP A 14 -12.76 11.11 -13.44
C ASP A 14 -12.04 9.77 -13.64
N PRO A 15 -12.26 9.05 -14.77
CA PRO A 15 -11.62 7.77 -15.05
C PRO A 15 -10.08 7.79 -14.91
N LEU A 16 -9.44 8.89 -15.31
CA LEU A 16 -8.00 9.05 -15.19
C LEU A 16 -7.56 9.08 -13.71
N LYS A 17 -8.26 9.85 -12.89
CA LYS A 17 -7.96 9.94 -11.46
C LYS A 17 -8.22 8.62 -10.73
N ILE A 18 -9.24 7.86 -11.18
CA ILE A 18 -9.54 6.53 -10.62
C ILE A 18 -8.43 5.56 -10.94
N SER A 19 -7.97 5.51 -12.20
CA SER A 19 -6.90 4.60 -12.61
C SER A 19 -5.59 4.90 -11.87
N VAL A 20 -5.16 6.16 -11.85
CA VAL A 20 -3.95 6.59 -11.13
C VAL A 20 -4.11 6.39 -9.62
N GLY A 21 -5.28 6.73 -9.06
CA GLY A 21 -5.59 6.51 -7.65
C GLY A 21 -5.53 5.03 -7.25
N THR A 22 -5.99 4.13 -8.13
CA THR A 22 -5.87 2.67 -7.93
C THR A 22 -4.41 2.23 -7.89
N ALA A 23 -3.59 2.71 -8.81
CA ALA A 23 -2.17 2.38 -8.84
C ALA A 23 -1.44 2.87 -7.58
N VAL A 24 -1.67 4.13 -7.18
CA VAL A 24 -1.09 4.70 -5.96
C VAL A 24 -1.56 3.94 -4.72
N LEU A 25 -2.86 3.66 -4.62
CA LEU A 25 -3.41 2.88 -3.51
C LEU A 25 -2.77 1.49 -3.44
N ALA A 26 -2.70 0.79 -4.57
CA ALA A 26 -2.11 -0.54 -4.64
C ALA A 26 -0.63 -0.53 -4.25
N LEU A 27 0.17 0.43 -4.73
CA LEU A 27 1.58 0.59 -4.36
C LEU A 27 1.75 0.85 -2.86
N VAL A 28 0.92 1.73 -2.27
CA VAL A 28 1.00 2.05 -0.83
C VAL A 28 0.57 0.88 0.04
N VAL A 29 -0.49 0.17 -0.34
CA VAL A 29 -0.97 -0.99 0.44
C VAL A 29 -0.01 -2.16 0.30
N SER A 30 0.57 -2.39 -0.89
CA SER A 30 1.53 -3.48 -1.13
C SER A 30 2.88 -3.31 -0.41
N LEU A 31 3.12 -2.17 0.24
CA LEU A 31 4.35 -1.95 1.04
C LEU A 31 4.49 -2.94 2.20
N ASP A 32 3.41 -3.53 2.69
CA ASP A 32 3.45 -4.56 3.73
C ASP A 32 4.00 -5.91 3.25
N GLY A 33 4.11 -6.10 1.93
CA GLY A 33 4.61 -7.33 1.32
C GLY A 33 3.59 -8.47 1.28
N ASP A 34 2.33 -8.26 1.74
CA ASP A 34 1.26 -9.25 1.66
C ASP A 34 0.34 -8.99 0.46
N GLY A 35 0.42 -9.88 -0.53
CA GLY A 35 -0.41 -9.80 -1.72
C GLY A 35 -1.89 -9.98 -1.43
N ALA A 36 -2.27 -10.90 -0.53
CA ALA A 36 -3.67 -11.21 -0.25
C ALA A 36 -4.39 -10.01 0.36
N THR A 37 -3.80 -9.39 1.38
CA THR A 37 -4.32 -8.17 2.02
C THR A 37 -4.43 -7.02 1.03
N THR A 38 -3.43 -6.84 0.17
CA THR A 38 -3.45 -5.83 -0.90
C THR A 38 -4.65 -6.00 -1.81
N TYR A 39 -4.91 -7.24 -2.28
CA TYR A 39 -6.07 -7.52 -3.13
C TYR A 39 -7.38 -7.22 -2.42
N MET A 40 -7.55 -7.71 -1.21
CA MET A 40 -8.79 -7.52 -0.45
C MET A 40 -9.08 -6.03 -0.24
N ILE A 41 -8.10 -5.25 0.19
CA ILE A 41 -8.28 -3.82 0.46
C ILE A 41 -8.53 -3.05 -0.84
N CYS A 42 -7.70 -3.25 -1.87
CA CYS A 42 -7.80 -2.50 -3.11
C CYS A 42 -9.07 -2.84 -3.89
N VAL A 43 -9.46 -4.10 -3.96
CA VAL A 43 -10.68 -4.52 -4.64
C VAL A 43 -11.90 -4.00 -3.89
N ALA A 44 -11.97 -4.17 -2.57
CA ALA A 44 -13.09 -3.66 -1.77
C ALA A 44 -13.26 -2.14 -1.89
N ALA A 45 -12.14 -1.39 -1.94
CA ALA A 45 -12.17 0.06 -2.04
C ALA A 45 -12.51 0.59 -3.45
N MET A 46 -12.00 -0.06 -4.49
CA MET A 46 -12.04 0.47 -5.86
C MET A 46 -13.10 -0.17 -6.76
N LEU A 47 -13.48 -1.43 -6.53
CA LEU A 47 -14.45 -2.13 -7.39
C LEU A 47 -15.82 -1.44 -7.49
N PRO A 48 -16.42 -0.95 -6.38
CA PRO A 48 -17.69 -0.22 -6.46
C PRO A 48 -17.58 1.02 -7.35
N LEU A 49 -16.43 1.72 -7.27
CA LEU A 49 -16.16 2.93 -8.05
C LEU A 49 -16.03 2.62 -9.54
N TYR A 50 -15.30 1.55 -9.90
CA TYR A 50 -15.17 1.08 -11.28
C TYR A 50 -16.52 0.67 -11.88
N LYS A 51 -17.35 -0.05 -11.12
CA LYS A 51 -18.69 -0.46 -11.55
C LYS A 51 -19.61 0.74 -11.76
N ARG A 52 -19.60 1.72 -10.83
CA ARG A 52 -20.46 2.92 -10.89
C ARG A 52 -20.18 3.77 -12.14
N ILE A 53 -18.92 3.86 -12.58
CA ILE A 53 -18.52 4.69 -13.72
C ILE A 53 -18.51 3.88 -15.04
N GLY A 54 -18.66 2.57 -14.96
CA GLY A 54 -18.59 1.70 -16.13
C GLY A 54 -17.17 1.44 -16.65
N MET A 55 -16.15 1.67 -15.80
CA MET A 55 -14.77 1.34 -16.11
C MET A 55 -14.54 -0.17 -16.08
N SER A 56 -13.60 -0.66 -16.90
CA SER A 56 -13.26 -2.09 -16.93
C SER A 56 -12.57 -2.55 -15.64
N PRO A 57 -13.13 -3.51 -14.88
CA PRO A 57 -12.46 -4.07 -13.69
C PRO A 57 -11.12 -4.76 -13.99
N ARG A 58 -10.89 -5.15 -15.25
CA ARG A 58 -9.62 -5.76 -15.68
C ARG A 58 -8.44 -4.81 -15.53
N ILE A 59 -8.67 -3.50 -15.74
CA ILE A 59 -7.64 -2.46 -15.55
C ILE A 59 -7.25 -2.40 -14.07
N MET A 60 -8.25 -2.39 -13.18
CA MET A 60 -8.02 -2.40 -11.74
C MET A 60 -7.20 -3.63 -11.32
N ALA A 61 -7.62 -4.82 -11.75
CA ALA A 61 -6.92 -6.07 -11.42
C ALA A 61 -5.47 -6.05 -11.94
N GLY A 62 -5.25 -5.61 -13.19
CA GLY A 62 -3.92 -5.48 -13.76
C GLY A 62 -3.00 -4.54 -12.97
N LEU A 63 -3.51 -3.37 -12.56
CA LEU A 63 -2.74 -2.41 -11.78
C LEU A 63 -2.37 -2.95 -10.39
N ILE A 64 -3.29 -3.67 -9.73
CA ILE A 64 -3.02 -4.29 -8.42
C ILE A 64 -1.95 -5.39 -8.55
N ILE A 65 -2.04 -6.25 -9.59
CA ILE A 65 -1.05 -7.30 -9.85
C ILE A 65 0.34 -6.70 -10.10
N LEU A 66 0.43 -5.67 -10.94
CA LEU A 66 1.69 -5.01 -11.24
C LEU A 66 2.29 -4.35 -9.99
N ALA A 67 1.48 -3.68 -9.18
CA ALA A 67 1.92 -3.07 -7.94
C ALA A 67 2.46 -4.11 -6.95
N GLY A 68 1.74 -5.20 -6.73
CA GLY A 68 2.20 -6.31 -5.89
C GLY A 68 3.50 -6.93 -6.40
N GLY A 69 3.63 -7.11 -7.73
CA GLY A 69 4.85 -7.64 -8.35
C GLY A 69 6.09 -6.77 -8.08
N VAL A 70 5.96 -5.45 -8.20
CA VAL A 70 7.07 -4.52 -7.91
C VAL A 70 7.37 -4.44 -6.41
N MET A 71 6.34 -4.38 -5.56
CA MET A 71 6.53 -4.29 -4.11
C MET A 71 7.04 -5.59 -3.47
N ASN A 72 6.92 -6.73 -4.14
CA ASN A 72 7.56 -7.98 -3.70
C ASN A 72 9.10 -7.93 -3.69
N MET A 73 9.71 -6.90 -4.28
CA MET A 73 11.15 -6.66 -4.21
C MET A 73 11.60 -6.07 -2.87
N THR A 74 10.67 -5.71 -1.96
CA THR A 74 11.01 -5.21 -0.61
C THR A 74 11.78 -6.27 0.19
N PRO A 75 12.61 -5.86 1.15
CA PRO A 75 13.49 -6.80 1.88
C PRO A 75 12.71 -7.84 2.74
N TRP A 76 11.48 -7.51 3.12
CA TRP A 76 10.54 -8.44 3.79
C TRP A 76 9.63 -9.18 2.80
N GLY A 77 9.70 -8.87 1.52
CA GLY A 77 8.95 -9.57 0.47
C GLY A 77 9.34 -11.05 0.39
N GLY A 78 8.36 -11.91 0.19
CA GLY A 78 8.58 -13.35 0.15
C GLY A 78 9.66 -13.82 -0.86
N PRO A 79 9.69 -13.29 -2.09
CA PRO A 79 10.75 -13.60 -3.06
C PRO A 79 12.14 -13.18 -2.60
N THR A 80 12.29 -11.97 -2.06
CA THR A 80 13.57 -11.45 -1.55
C THR A 80 14.09 -12.27 -0.39
N ALA A 81 13.22 -12.61 0.58
CA ALA A 81 13.57 -13.42 1.72
C ALA A 81 14.03 -14.83 1.31
N ARG A 82 13.36 -15.45 0.32
CA ARG A 82 13.78 -16.76 -0.22
C ARG A 82 15.11 -16.71 -0.94
N ALA A 83 15.33 -15.67 -1.75
CA ALA A 83 16.61 -15.49 -2.44
C ALA A 83 17.75 -15.27 -1.44
N ALA A 84 17.55 -14.44 -0.41
CA ALA A 84 18.51 -14.20 0.65
C ALA A 84 18.89 -15.50 1.40
N SER A 85 17.88 -16.31 1.73
CA SER A 85 18.09 -17.62 2.38
C SER A 85 18.87 -18.61 1.49
N ALA A 86 18.58 -18.64 0.19
CA ALA A 86 19.24 -19.52 -0.76
C ALA A 86 20.70 -19.11 -1.02
N LEU A 87 20.99 -17.81 -1.00
CA LEU A 87 22.32 -17.25 -1.23
C LEU A 87 23.14 -17.10 0.06
N HIS A 88 22.52 -17.33 1.23
CA HIS A 88 23.14 -17.11 2.55
C HIS A 88 23.66 -15.67 2.74
N VAL A 89 22.90 -14.67 2.26
CA VAL A 89 23.21 -13.25 2.39
C VAL A 89 22.10 -12.52 3.16
N ASP A 90 22.38 -11.30 3.62
CA ASP A 90 21.32 -10.48 4.24
C ASP A 90 20.32 -9.99 3.16
N PRO A 91 19.01 -9.96 3.45
CA PRO A 91 18.01 -9.43 2.54
C PRO A 91 18.32 -7.99 2.06
N SER A 92 19.01 -7.20 2.88
CA SER A 92 19.43 -5.83 2.53
C SER A 92 20.43 -5.80 1.39
N ASP A 93 21.33 -6.78 1.31
CA ASP A 93 22.34 -6.89 0.25
C ASP A 93 21.71 -7.11 -1.13
N ILE A 94 20.54 -7.75 -1.16
CA ILE A 94 19.74 -7.93 -2.37
C ILE A 94 18.91 -6.69 -2.65
N PHE A 95 18.28 -6.12 -1.61
CA PHE A 95 17.33 -5.03 -1.76
C PHE A 95 17.99 -3.73 -2.22
N VAL A 96 19.13 -3.34 -1.61
CA VAL A 96 19.78 -2.05 -1.90
C VAL A 96 20.12 -1.87 -3.39
N PRO A 97 20.75 -2.86 -4.07
CA PRO A 97 20.98 -2.76 -5.51
C PRO A 97 19.70 -2.75 -6.35
N MET A 98 18.59 -3.29 -5.83
CA MET A 98 17.31 -3.35 -6.53
C MET A 98 16.44 -2.08 -6.39
N ILE A 99 16.81 -1.14 -5.52
CA ILE A 99 16.06 0.10 -5.32
C ILE A 99 15.83 0.87 -6.63
N PRO A 100 16.82 1.10 -7.50
CA PRO A 100 16.60 1.80 -8.77
C PRO A 100 15.59 1.07 -9.68
N ALA A 101 15.65 -0.26 -9.73
CA ALA A 101 14.72 -1.07 -10.52
C ALA A 101 13.30 -0.99 -9.94
N MET A 102 13.15 -1.02 -8.62
CA MET A 102 11.86 -0.86 -7.94
C MET A 102 11.25 0.52 -8.22
N LEU A 103 12.05 1.60 -8.15
CA LEU A 103 11.58 2.95 -8.46
C LEU A 103 11.15 3.09 -9.93
N ALA A 104 11.93 2.51 -10.86
CA ALA A 104 11.56 2.46 -12.28
C ALA A 104 10.27 1.67 -12.50
N GLY A 105 10.09 0.55 -11.78
CA GLY A 105 8.85 -0.22 -11.79
C GLY A 105 7.65 0.57 -11.29
N CYS A 106 7.78 1.28 -10.18
CA CYS A 106 6.73 2.16 -9.66
C CYS A 106 6.36 3.26 -10.67
N ALA A 107 7.35 3.92 -11.27
CA ALA A 107 7.13 4.93 -12.29
C ALA A 107 6.41 4.35 -13.51
N THR A 108 6.81 3.15 -13.97
CA THR A 108 6.17 2.44 -15.09
C THR A 108 4.71 2.13 -14.79
N ILE A 109 4.38 1.67 -13.58
CA ILE A 109 2.99 1.41 -13.17
C ILE A 109 2.15 2.69 -13.23
N LEU A 110 2.69 3.82 -12.76
CA LEU A 110 1.99 5.10 -12.81
C LEU A 110 1.77 5.57 -14.26
N VAL A 111 2.73 5.36 -15.15
CA VAL A 111 2.59 5.66 -16.58
C VAL A 111 1.53 4.75 -17.22
N ILE A 112 1.54 3.45 -16.94
CA ILE A 112 0.52 2.51 -17.39
C ILE A 112 -0.87 2.92 -16.90
N ALA A 113 -1.00 3.28 -15.60
CA ALA A 113 -2.25 3.74 -15.01
C ALA A 113 -2.75 5.02 -15.69
N TRP A 114 -1.84 5.94 -16.00
CA TRP A 114 -2.17 7.15 -16.76
C TRP A 114 -2.68 6.82 -18.16
N CYS A 115 -1.95 5.98 -18.90
CA CYS A 115 -2.34 5.59 -20.27
C CYS A 115 -3.73 4.92 -20.30
N TYR A 116 -3.97 3.98 -19.38
CA TYR A 116 -5.28 3.34 -19.24
C TYR A 116 -6.36 4.34 -18.80
N GLY A 117 -6.03 5.24 -17.90
CA GLY A 117 -6.95 6.29 -17.46
C GLY A 117 -7.37 7.24 -18.61
N LEU A 118 -6.42 7.61 -19.48
CA LEU A 118 -6.72 8.41 -20.67
C LEU A 118 -7.59 7.65 -21.67
N ARG A 119 -7.31 6.36 -21.90
CA ARG A 119 -8.13 5.52 -22.79
C ARG A 119 -9.56 5.37 -22.27
N GLU A 120 -9.74 5.13 -20.99
CA GLU A 120 -11.06 5.01 -20.36
C GLU A 120 -11.79 6.37 -20.37
N ARG A 121 -11.08 7.47 -20.17
CA ARG A 121 -11.64 8.82 -20.27
C ARG A 121 -12.12 9.13 -21.68
N ALA A 122 -11.37 8.70 -22.71
CA ALA A 122 -11.79 8.86 -24.10
C ALA A 122 -13.01 7.96 -24.42
N ARG A 123 -13.09 6.76 -23.82
CA ARG A 123 -14.19 5.80 -24.04
C ARG A 123 -15.49 6.21 -23.33
N LEU A 124 -15.40 6.72 -22.11
CA LEU A 124 -16.54 6.99 -21.24
C LEU A 124 -16.98 8.47 -21.24
N GLY A 125 -16.13 9.35 -21.75
CA GLY A 125 -16.30 10.79 -21.62
C GLY A 125 -16.03 11.26 -20.18
N GLN A 126 -16.23 12.55 -19.92
CA GLN A 126 -16.25 13.09 -18.56
C GLN A 126 -17.66 12.95 -18.00
N LEU A 127 -17.95 11.81 -17.41
CA LEU A 127 -19.16 11.64 -16.62
C LEU A 127 -19.01 12.49 -15.35
N HIS A 128 -19.74 13.59 -15.29
CA HIS A 128 -19.96 14.29 -14.02
C HIS A 128 -20.80 13.38 -13.12
N VAL A 129 -20.12 12.58 -12.33
CA VAL A 129 -20.78 11.88 -11.22
C VAL A 129 -21.07 12.94 -10.18
N GLN A 130 -22.30 13.44 -10.21
CA GLN A 130 -22.87 14.26 -9.16
C GLN A 130 -22.72 13.47 -7.85
N GLY A 131 -22.08 14.09 -6.85
CA GLY A 131 -21.74 13.45 -5.61
C GLY A 131 -22.97 13.16 -4.75
N ASP A 132 -23.73 12.14 -5.12
CA ASP A 132 -24.64 11.49 -4.21
C ASP A 132 -23.85 10.50 -3.35
N ASP A 133 -24.09 10.59 -2.06
CA ASP A 133 -23.44 9.89 -0.99
C ASP A 133 -23.07 8.44 -1.35
N VAL A 134 -21.76 8.18 -1.39
CA VAL A 134 -21.27 6.82 -1.32
C VAL A 134 -21.68 6.33 0.07
N ASP A 135 -22.72 5.50 0.11
CA ASP A 135 -23.10 4.81 1.32
C ASP A 135 -21.92 3.94 1.77
N HIS A 136 -21.17 4.46 2.73
CA HIS A 136 -19.93 3.87 3.25
C HIS A 136 -20.21 2.73 4.24
N SER A 137 -21.46 2.26 4.31
CA SER A 137 -21.91 1.28 5.28
C SER A 137 -21.35 -0.13 5.07
N GLU A 138 -20.75 -0.45 3.91
CA GLU A 138 -20.26 -1.82 3.66
C GLU A 138 -18.74 -2.00 3.66
N ILE A 139 -17.94 -0.95 3.88
CA ILE A 139 -16.48 -1.12 4.01
C ILE A 139 -16.12 -1.28 5.49
N SER A 140 -16.53 -2.36 6.08
CA SER A 140 -16.08 -2.78 7.42
C SER A 140 -14.66 -3.39 7.34
N VAL A 141 -13.67 -2.61 6.94
CA VAL A 141 -12.25 -3.03 6.95
C VAL A 141 -11.59 -2.82 8.33
N SER A 142 -12.34 -2.44 9.35
CA SER A 142 -11.77 -2.35 10.69
C SER A 142 -12.56 -3.18 11.66
N GLN A 143 -12.15 -4.42 11.88
CA GLN A 143 -12.63 -5.26 12.99
C GLN A 143 -12.23 -4.69 14.37
N PHE A 144 -11.42 -3.62 14.42
CA PHE A 144 -10.93 -3.01 15.65
C PHE A 144 -10.99 -1.48 15.60
N PRO A 145 -12.12 -0.84 15.95
CA PRO A 145 -12.28 0.61 15.99
C PRO A 145 -11.29 1.28 16.98
N ASP A 146 -10.91 0.61 18.07
CA ASP A 146 -9.99 1.12 19.09
C ASP A 146 -8.50 1.15 18.66
N ALA A 147 -8.16 0.56 17.51
CA ALA A 147 -6.80 0.58 17.00
C ALA A 147 -6.39 1.92 16.34
N ARG A 148 -7.33 2.86 16.15
CA ARG A 148 -7.07 4.15 15.51
C ARG A 148 -6.45 5.14 16.50
N ARG A 149 -5.16 5.43 16.29
CA ARG A 149 -4.43 6.45 17.06
C ARG A 149 -3.96 7.59 16.13
N PRO A 150 -4.85 8.52 15.75
CA PRO A 150 -4.53 9.56 14.76
C PRO A 150 -3.40 10.48 15.21
N LYS A 151 -3.21 10.66 16.53
CA LYS A 151 -2.14 11.49 17.11
C LYS A 151 -0.74 10.89 16.93
N LEU A 152 -0.64 9.56 16.77
CA LEU A 152 0.62 8.84 16.63
C LEU A 152 1.00 8.51 15.18
N ILE A 153 0.21 8.95 14.21
CA ILE A 153 0.47 8.72 12.78
C ILE A 153 1.84 9.29 12.36
N TRP A 154 2.14 10.50 12.82
CA TRP A 154 3.42 11.14 12.51
C TRP A 154 4.61 10.41 13.15
N PHE A 155 4.44 9.96 14.40
CA PHE A 155 5.46 9.17 15.08
C PHE A 155 5.70 7.84 14.37
N ASN A 156 4.64 7.11 14.05
CA ASN A 156 4.75 5.84 13.33
C ASN A 156 5.33 6.03 11.93
N GLY A 157 4.99 7.12 11.24
CA GLY A 157 5.58 7.48 9.95
C GLY A 157 7.08 7.78 10.08
N ALA A 158 7.47 8.54 11.09
CA ALA A 158 8.89 8.83 11.36
C ALA A 158 9.66 7.56 11.73
N LEU A 159 9.07 6.68 12.54
CA LEU A 159 9.67 5.38 12.90
C LEU A 159 9.88 4.50 11.67
N THR A 160 8.90 4.45 10.77
CA THR A 160 9.01 3.70 9.51
C THR A 160 10.08 4.27 8.60
N LEU A 161 10.18 5.60 8.49
CA LEU A 161 11.24 6.26 7.73
C LEU A 161 12.62 5.98 8.33
N ALA A 162 12.76 6.08 9.66
CA ALA A 162 14.02 5.77 10.35
C ALA A 162 14.42 4.32 10.13
N LEU A 163 13.47 3.37 10.21
CA LEU A 163 13.69 1.96 9.89
C LEU A 163 14.20 1.77 8.46
N MET A 164 13.56 2.43 7.49
CA MET A 164 13.97 2.37 6.08
C MET A 164 15.38 2.94 5.86
N MET A 165 15.68 4.08 6.46
CA MET A 165 17.01 4.70 6.36
C MET A 165 18.10 3.82 6.99
N THR A 166 17.83 3.25 8.17
CA THR A 166 18.77 2.35 8.87
C THR A 166 19.00 1.06 8.07
N LEU A 167 17.96 0.54 7.43
CA LEU A 167 18.04 -0.63 6.56
C LEU A 167 18.91 -0.36 5.33
N ILE A 168 18.67 0.77 4.64
CA ILE A 168 19.45 1.17 3.45
C ILE A 168 20.90 1.43 3.82
N ALA A 169 21.16 1.99 5.01
CA ALA A 169 22.50 2.22 5.51
C ALA A 169 23.23 0.92 5.95
N GLY A 170 22.54 -0.22 6.02
CA GLY A 170 23.13 -1.51 6.39
C GLY A 170 23.67 -1.57 7.82
N LEU A 171 23.14 -0.73 8.73
CA LEU A 171 23.68 -0.60 10.09
C LEU A 171 23.35 -1.80 10.99
N LEU A 172 22.24 -2.49 10.75
CA LEU A 172 21.76 -3.61 11.54
C LEU A 172 21.12 -4.69 10.65
N PRO A 173 21.26 -5.97 11.00
CA PRO A 173 20.55 -7.06 10.32
C PRO A 173 19.03 -6.85 10.40
N LEU A 174 18.32 -7.22 9.32
CA LEU A 174 16.88 -7.03 9.19
C LEU A 174 16.06 -7.52 10.40
N PRO A 175 16.27 -8.72 10.95
CA PRO A 175 15.52 -9.21 12.10
C PRO A 175 15.69 -8.33 13.34
N VAL A 176 16.91 -7.88 13.63
CA VAL A 176 17.22 -7.02 14.79
C VAL A 176 16.53 -5.67 14.63
N LEU A 177 16.61 -5.09 13.42
CA LEU A 177 16.00 -3.82 13.11
C LEU A 177 14.47 -3.85 13.32
N PHE A 178 13.82 -4.92 12.85
CA PHE A 178 12.37 -5.08 13.05
C PHE A 178 12.00 -5.32 14.51
N MET A 179 12.77 -6.11 15.25
CA MET A 179 12.54 -6.34 16.69
C MET A 179 12.61 -5.04 17.49
N VAL A 180 13.61 -4.22 17.21
CA VAL A 180 13.77 -2.91 17.87
C VAL A 180 12.63 -1.97 17.50
N ALA A 181 12.34 -1.83 16.21
CA ALA A 181 11.26 -0.97 15.74
C ALA A 181 9.88 -1.40 16.26
N PHE A 182 9.63 -2.71 16.30
CA PHE A 182 8.40 -3.28 16.85
C PHE A 182 8.28 -2.99 18.36
N SER A 183 9.37 -3.18 19.12
CA SER A 183 9.37 -2.90 20.56
C SER A 183 9.09 -1.43 20.85
N ILE A 184 9.71 -0.50 20.10
CA ILE A 184 9.45 0.94 20.21
C ILE A 184 8.00 1.25 19.84
N ALA A 185 7.51 0.70 18.74
CA ALA A 185 6.13 0.89 18.31
C ALA A 185 5.12 0.38 19.35
N MET A 186 5.37 -0.78 19.95
CA MET A 186 4.52 -1.36 20.99
C MET A 186 4.48 -0.51 22.26
N ILE A 187 5.63 -0.06 22.74
CA ILE A 187 5.70 0.78 23.95
C ILE A 187 4.99 2.11 23.76
N VAL A 188 5.19 2.76 22.61
CA VAL A 188 4.63 4.10 22.36
C VAL A 188 3.14 4.04 21.99
N ASN A 189 2.73 3.07 21.19
CA ASN A 189 1.32 2.95 20.78
C ASN A 189 0.44 2.29 21.86
N TYR A 190 1.00 1.39 22.69
CA TYR A 190 0.27 0.62 23.70
C TYR A 190 0.99 0.68 25.06
N PRO A 191 0.87 1.78 25.82
CA PRO A 191 1.60 1.96 27.07
C PRO A 191 1.15 1.02 28.20
N CYS A 192 -0.04 0.40 28.10
CA CYS A 192 -0.54 -0.55 29.09
C CYS A 192 -0.24 -2.00 28.68
N LEU A 193 0.37 -2.79 29.57
CA LEU A 193 0.69 -4.20 29.39
C LEU A 193 -0.52 -5.05 28.96
N GLN A 194 -1.71 -4.74 29.47
CA GLN A 194 -2.95 -5.42 29.08
C GLN A 194 -3.25 -5.20 27.60
N GLN A 195 -3.12 -3.98 27.10
CA GLN A 195 -3.33 -3.65 25.69
C GLN A 195 -2.29 -4.31 24.77
N GLN A 196 -1.06 -4.50 25.26
CA GLN A 196 -0.01 -5.22 24.54
C GLN A 196 -0.33 -6.71 24.41
N LYS A 197 -0.82 -7.35 25.50
CA LYS A 197 -1.22 -8.77 25.50
C LYS A 197 -2.37 -9.09 24.56
N ASP A 198 -3.31 -8.17 24.38
CA ASP A 198 -4.48 -8.34 23.50
C ASP A 198 -4.12 -8.20 22.01
N ARG A 199 -2.87 -7.83 21.67
CA ARG A 199 -2.42 -7.53 20.31
C ARG A 199 -1.25 -8.38 19.82
N VAL A 200 -0.63 -9.16 20.69
CA VAL A 200 0.41 -10.15 20.38
C VAL A 200 -0.20 -11.54 20.45
#